data_d11617c5a861961c0611a9ea1db2fb60
#
_entry.id   d11617c5a861961c0611a9ea1db2fb60
#
_cell.length_a   1.000
_cell.length_b   1.000
_cell.length_c   1.000
_cell.angle_alpha   90.00
_cell.angle_beta   90.00
_cell.angle_gamma   90.00
#
_symmetry.space_group_name_H-M   'P 1'
#
loop_
_entity.id
_entity.type
_entity.pdbx_description
1 polymer ?
#
loop_
_entity_poly.entity_id
_entity_poly.type
_entity_poly.pdbx_seq_one_letter_code
_entity_poly.pdbx_strand_id
1 'polypeptide(L)'
;LFYPLAYLKHGRKMLALLVVCLLWGFAFISGLSSSVVRAVVMYSLYTLASFCLEERFSGMHSLVLAAFLMLVYNPFFLFDISFQLSFAAVFSILAFYPLFSRSLCIKNRVLRYVWNTLSLSMSAQLGTLPFILYYFGSFPTYFLLANLVVVILAGVILVLTFAALCLASVPIVGNTVITLLGWSTLILNESMQGVQQLAGSQITSVYLSSPQACLLAGVIICLYLCWASGIHRKASDWIRLLAVCNLFVAVSCVEYAGEAPEQLYFFRSEIYTRKKDCVS
;
A
#
# COMPACT_ATOMS: atom_id res chain seq x y z
N LEU A 1 5.49 -25.85 3.15
CA LEU A 1 6.20 -26.88 2.39
C LEU A 1 7.72 -26.88 2.64
N PHE A 2 8.37 -25.76 3.00
CA PHE A 2 9.82 -25.64 3.14
C PHE A 2 10.34 -25.67 4.60
N TYR A 3 9.49 -26.01 5.57
CA TYR A 3 9.85 -26.06 6.99
C TYR A 3 10.98 -27.05 7.35
N PRO A 4 11.12 -28.25 6.73
CA PRO A 4 12.18 -29.19 7.09
C PRO A 4 13.58 -28.78 6.59
N LEU A 5 13.71 -28.03 5.49
CA LEU A 5 15.01 -27.57 4.98
C LEU A 5 15.60 -26.40 5.79
N ALA A 6 14.77 -25.71 6.58
CA ALA A 6 15.23 -24.62 7.45
C ALA A 6 16.08 -25.09 8.65
N TYR A 7 16.16 -26.37 8.92
CA TYR A 7 16.87 -26.93 10.06
C TYR A 7 18.39 -27.08 9.86
N LEU A 8 18.86 -27.07 8.62
CA LEU A 8 20.28 -27.15 8.29
C LEU A 8 20.83 -25.73 8.01
N LYS A 9 21.82 -25.28 8.78
CA LYS A 9 22.43 -23.95 8.66
C LYS A 9 22.94 -23.63 7.23
N HIS A 10 23.38 -24.67 6.49
CA HIS A 10 23.71 -24.62 5.05
C HIS A 10 22.47 -24.65 4.14
N GLY A 11 21.43 -25.38 4.51
CA GLY A 11 20.19 -25.49 3.75
C GLY A 11 19.42 -24.16 3.67
N ARG A 12 19.50 -23.33 4.69
CA ARG A 12 18.86 -21.99 4.69
C ARG A 12 19.44 -21.06 3.64
N LYS A 13 20.77 -21.07 3.45
CA LYS A 13 21.45 -20.25 2.43
C LYS A 13 21.07 -20.70 1.02
N MET A 14 21.09 -22.02 0.77
CA MET A 14 20.71 -22.57 -0.52
C MET A 14 19.22 -22.34 -0.83
N LEU A 15 18.34 -22.48 0.17
CA LEU A 15 16.92 -22.20 0.01
C LEU A 15 16.68 -20.73 -0.35
N ALA A 16 17.36 -19.82 0.32
CA ALA A 16 17.22 -18.39 0.04
C ALA A 16 17.71 -18.02 -1.36
N LEU A 17 18.86 -18.57 -1.78
CA LEU A 17 19.36 -18.39 -3.14
C LEU A 17 18.38 -18.93 -4.17
N LEU A 18 17.81 -20.11 -3.93
CA LEU A 18 16.81 -20.72 -4.80
C LEU A 18 15.55 -19.84 -4.90
N VAL A 19 15.07 -19.31 -3.77
CA VAL A 19 13.91 -18.40 -3.77
C VAL A 19 14.22 -17.12 -4.55
N VAL A 20 15.41 -16.53 -4.38
CA VAL A 20 15.82 -15.36 -5.15
C VAL A 20 15.88 -15.66 -6.65
N CYS A 21 16.47 -16.81 -7.04
CA CYS A 21 16.51 -17.23 -8.44
C CYS A 21 15.10 -17.42 -9.04
N LEU A 22 14.20 -18.06 -8.28
CA LEU A 22 12.81 -18.24 -8.70
C LEU A 22 12.07 -16.90 -8.86
N LEU A 23 12.29 -15.96 -7.94
CA LEU A 23 11.69 -14.63 -8.01
C LEU A 23 12.21 -13.84 -9.23
N TRP A 24 13.50 -13.91 -9.53
CA TRP A 24 14.04 -13.30 -10.74
C TRP A 24 13.52 -13.99 -12.00
N GLY A 25 13.44 -15.34 -12.01
CA GLY A 25 12.80 -16.09 -13.10
C GLY A 25 11.35 -15.64 -13.33
N PHE A 26 10.57 -15.49 -12.26
CA PHE A 26 9.22 -14.95 -12.35
C PHE A 26 9.19 -13.51 -12.88
N ALA A 27 10.12 -12.66 -12.45
CA ALA A 27 10.22 -11.29 -12.93
C ALA A 27 10.48 -11.23 -14.46
N PHE A 28 11.33 -12.10 -14.99
CA PHE A 28 11.56 -12.21 -16.43
C PHE A 28 10.32 -12.68 -17.18
N ILE A 29 9.63 -13.71 -16.68
CA ILE A 29 8.39 -14.23 -17.29
C ILE A 29 7.27 -13.18 -17.27
N SER A 30 7.17 -12.37 -16.20
CA SER A 30 6.18 -11.30 -16.09
C SER A 30 6.52 -10.03 -16.89
N GLY A 31 7.57 -10.06 -17.71
CA GLY A 31 7.98 -8.93 -18.55
C GLY A 31 8.66 -7.79 -17.78
N LEU A 32 9.31 -8.08 -16.64
CA LEU A 32 10.02 -7.11 -15.79
C LEU A 32 9.16 -5.90 -15.41
N SER A 33 7.88 -6.13 -15.10
CA SER A 33 7.01 -5.04 -14.68
C SER A 33 7.61 -4.30 -13.48
N SER A 34 7.49 -2.98 -13.45
CA SER A 34 8.09 -2.09 -12.45
C SER A 34 7.74 -2.51 -11.01
N SER A 35 6.53 -2.99 -10.77
CA SER A 35 6.09 -3.47 -9.45
C SER A 35 6.78 -4.77 -9.02
N VAL A 36 6.90 -5.74 -9.94
CA VAL A 36 7.55 -7.03 -9.66
C VAL A 36 9.05 -6.82 -9.43
N VAL A 37 9.71 -6.03 -10.27
CA VAL A 37 11.16 -5.73 -10.10
C VAL A 37 11.45 -5.13 -8.73
N ARG A 38 10.64 -4.16 -8.27
CA ARG A 38 10.80 -3.58 -6.92
C ARG A 38 10.70 -4.63 -5.82
N ALA A 39 9.67 -5.47 -5.86
CA ALA A 39 9.48 -6.50 -4.87
C ALA A 39 10.64 -7.50 -4.85
N VAL A 40 11.11 -7.91 -6.03
CA VAL A 40 12.23 -8.86 -6.15
C VAL A 40 13.54 -8.23 -5.68
N VAL A 41 13.82 -6.98 -6.03
CA VAL A 41 15.03 -6.25 -5.56
C VAL A 41 15.01 -6.11 -4.04
N MET A 42 13.91 -5.64 -3.45
CA MET A 42 13.79 -5.49 -1.99
C MET A 42 13.99 -6.82 -1.27
N TYR A 43 13.35 -7.89 -1.75
CA TYR A 43 13.46 -9.20 -1.15
C TYR A 43 14.86 -9.80 -1.30
N SER A 44 15.49 -9.64 -2.48
CA SER A 44 16.85 -10.11 -2.74
C SER A 44 17.85 -9.43 -1.83
N LEU A 45 17.74 -8.11 -1.67
CA LEU A 45 18.60 -7.34 -0.76
C LEU A 45 18.40 -7.72 0.71
N TYR A 46 17.14 -7.86 1.14
CA TYR A 46 16.82 -8.31 2.49
C TYR A 46 17.42 -9.70 2.76
N THR A 47 17.26 -10.61 1.82
CA THR A 47 17.75 -11.97 1.92
C THR A 47 19.28 -12.01 1.95
N LEU A 48 19.93 -11.30 1.01
CA LEU A 48 21.40 -11.23 0.93
C LEU A 48 21.97 -10.62 2.21
N ALA A 49 21.42 -9.51 2.67
CA ALA A 49 21.86 -8.86 3.90
C ALA A 49 21.70 -9.75 5.14
N SER A 50 20.58 -10.48 5.24
CA SER A 50 20.33 -11.42 6.34
C SER A 50 21.35 -12.58 6.41
N PHE A 51 22.01 -12.88 5.29
CA PHE A 51 23.00 -13.96 5.21
C PHE A 51 24.45 -13.49 5.25
N CYS A 52 24.73 -12.30 4.71
CA CYS A 52 26.10 -11.77 4.63
C CYS A 52 26.48 -10.95 5.87
N LEU A 53 25.52 -10.21 6.42
CA LEU A 53 25.72 -9.41 7.61
C LEU A 53 25.12 -10.20 8.78
N GLU A 54 25.92 -10.74 9.67
CA GLU A 54 25.46 -11.46 10.87
C GLU A 54 24.68 -10.57 11.84
N GLU A 55 24.58 -9.28 11.57
CA GLU A 55 23.80 -8.29 12.30
C GLU A 55 22.33 -8.29 11.85
N ARG A 56 21.46 -7.82 12.75
CA ARG A 56 20.02 -7.67 12.52
C ARG A 56 19.75 -6.61 11.43
N PHE A 57 19.83 -7.02 10.18
CA PHE A 57 19.47 -6.14 9.08
C PHE A 57 17.95 -5.87 9.14
N SER A 58 17.60 -4.64 9.42
CA SER A 58 16.20 -4.21 9.53
C SER A 58 15.58 -4.10 8.13
N GLY A 59 14.29 -4.43 8.01
CA GLY A 59 13.54 -4.20 6.78
C GLY A 59 13.63 -2.75 6.27
N MET A 60 13.80 -1.78 7.16
CA MET A 60 13.99 -0.38 6.81
C MET A 60 15.31 -0.14 6.05
N HIS A 61 16.41 -0.77 6.46
CA HIS A 61 17.69 -0.67 5.74
C HIS A 61 17.59 -1.28 4.34
N SER A 62 16.90 -2.43 4.22
CA SER A 62 16.65 -3.06 2.91
C SER A 62 15.82 -2.16 1.99
N LEU A 63 14.80 -1.49 2.52
CA LEU A 63 13.97 -0.56 1.79
C LEU A 63 14.78 0.63 1.25
N VAL A 64 15.57 1.27 2.12
CA VAL A 64 16.40 2.43 1.75
C VAL A 64 17.46 2.02 0.72
N LEU A 65 18.11 0.88 0.91
CA LEU A 65 19.11 0.38 -0.03
C LEU A 65 18.50 0.04 -1.39
N ALA A 66 17.31 -0.58 -1.40
CA ALA A 66 16.58 -0.86 -2.64
C ALA A 66 16.20 0.42 -3.39
N ALA A 67 15.67 1.44 -2.66
CA ALA A 67 15.36 2.73 -3.24
C ALA A 67 16.60 3.38 -3.85
N PHE A 68 17.70 3.40 -3.11
CA PHE A 68 18.96 3.97 -3.56
C PHE A 68 19.47 3.28 -4.84
N LEU A 69 19.53 1.96 -4.87
CA LEU A 69 20.02 1.22 -6.04
C LEU A 69 19.12 1.43 -7.27
N MET A 70 17.80 1.48 -7.08
CA MET A 70 16.90 1.74 -8.19
C MET A 70 17.03 3.16 -8.73
N LEU A 71 17.24 4.16 -7.87
CA LEU A 71 17.44 5.54 -8.28
C LEU A 71 18.82 5.77 -8.92
N VAL A 72 19.85 5.04 -8.51
CA VAL A 72 21.16 5.04 -9.18
C VAL A 72 21.04 4.45 -10.59
N TYR A 73 20.24 3.40 -10.76
CA TYR A 73 19.99 2.80 -12.06
C TYR A 73 19.20 3.75 -12.99
N ASN A 74 18.13 4.34 -12.48
CA ASN A 74 17.33 5.31 -13.23
C ASN A 74 16.71 6.35 -12.28
N PRO A 75 17.23 7.60 -12.25
CA PRO A 75 16.72 8.64 -11.36
C PRO A 75 15.28 9.07 -11.69
N PHE A 76 14.79 8.84 -12.91
CA PHE A 76 13.41 9.15 -13.30
C PHE A 76 12.36 8.30 -12.57
N PHE A 77 12.75 7.17 -11.97
CA PHE A 77 11.84 6.42 -11.11
C PHE A 77 11.28 7.23 -9.95
N LEU A 78 11.98 8.28 -9.52
CA LEU A 78 11.47 9.17 -8.47
C LEU A 78 10.13 9.82 -8.85
N PHE A 79 9.89 10.07 -10.14
CA PHE A 79 8.65 10.67 -10.65
C PHE A 79 7.60 9.62 -11.06
N ASP A 80 7.93 8.33 -11.00
CA ASP A 80 6.97 7.27 -11.26
C ASP A 80 6.02 7.09 -10.06
N ILE A 81 4.74 7.32 -10.29
CA ILE A 81 3.66 7.18 -9.30
C ILE A 81 3.71 5.80 -8.63
N SER A 82 3.96 4.77 -9.43
CA SER A 82 4.02 3.40 -8.97
C SER A 82 5.21 3.16 -8.02
N PHE A 83 6.34 3.82 -8.28
CA PHE A 83 7.51 3.81 -7.38
C PHE A 83 7.17 4.51 -6.06
N GLN A 84 6.64 5.71 -6.11
CA GLN A 84 6.29 6.50 -4.92
C GLN A 84 5.28 5.75 -4.02
N LEU A 85 4.19 5.25 -4.60
CA LEU A 85 3.17 4.50 -3.86
C LEU A 85 3.73 3.24 -3.20
N SER A 86 4.55 2.47 -3.94
CA SER A 86 5.11 1.22 -3.43
C SER A 86 6.08 1.46 -2.27
N PHE A 87 7.00 2.41 -2.42
CA PHE A 87 7.97 2.72 -1.35
C PHE A 87 7.31 3.38 -0.15
N ALA A 88 6.34 4.28 -0.37
CA ALA A 88 5.56 4.89 0.71
C ALA A 88 4.74 3.84 1.49
N ALA A 89 4.10 2.90 0.81
CA ALA A 89 3.36 1.81 1.45
C ALA A 89 4.28 0.95 2.33
N VAL A 90 5.41 0.48 1.80
CA VAL A 90 6.33 -0.40 2.56
C VAL A 90 6.98 0.36 3.71
N PHE A 91 7.40 1.61 3.50
CA PHE A 91 7.91 2.47 4.57
C PHE A 91 6.90 2.61 5.71
N SER A 92 5.67 2.93 5.37
CA SER A 92 4.59 3.12 6.34
C SER A 92 4.24 1.81 7.07
N ILE A 93 4.23 0.68 6.38
CA ILE A 93 4.06 -0.63 7.01
C ILE A 93 5.18 -0.88 8.04
N LEU A 94 6.43 -0.68 7.67
CA LEU A 94 7.56 -0.91 8.57
C LEU A 94 7.53 0.03 9.79
N ALA A 95 7.02 1.24 9.63
CA ALA A 95 6.89 2.23 10.70
C ALA A 95 5.66 1.97 11.60
N PHE A 96 4.47 1.88 11.02
CA PHE A 96 3.21 1.90 11.77
C PHE A 96 2.69 0.51 12.16
N TYR A 97 2.96 -0.53 11.35
CA TYR A 97 2.45 -1.87 11.66
C TYR A 97 2.85 -2.38 13.06
N PRO A 98 4.11 -2.23 13.54
CA PRO A 98 4.47 -2.65 14.89
C PRO A 98 3.71 -1.88 15.99
N LEU A 99 3.30 -0.63 15.71
CA LEU A 99 2.52 0.17 16.66
C LEU A 99 1.07 -0.32 16.71
N PHE A 100 0.42 -0.51 15.56
CA PHE A 100 -0.97 -0.97 15.49
C PHE A 100 -1.14 -2.42 15.96
N SER A 101 -0.26 -3.32 15.54
CA SER A 101 -0.37 -4.73 15.90
C SER A 101 -0.22 -4.98 17.41
N ARG A 102 0.53 -4.13 18.11
CA ARG A 102 0.74 -4.20 19.56
C ARG A 102 -0.32 -3.46 20.37
N SER A 103 -1.16 -2.64 19.74
CA SER A 103 -2.19 -1.85 20.45
C SER A 103 -3.25 -2.72 21.12
N LEU A 104 -3.55 -3.91 20.59
CA LEU A 104 -4.53 -4.83 21.13
C LEU A 104 -3.91 -6.21 21.40
N CYS A 105 -3.96 -6.63 22.68
CA CYS A 105 -3.57 -7.98 23.10
C CYS A 105 -4.73 -8.96 22.91
N ILE A 106 -4.86 -9.52 21.71
CA ILE A 106 -5.94 -10.44 21.36
C ILE A 106 -5.48 -11.89 21.61
N LYS A 107 -6.19 -12.61 22.50
CA LYS A 107 -5.91 -14.00 22.84
C LYS A 107 -6.38 -14.98 21.75
N ASN A 108 -7.50 -14.70 21.10
CA ASN A 108 -8.07 -15.56 20.06
C ASN A 108 -7.23 -15.51 18.78
N ARG A 109 -6.84 -16.69 18.26
CA ARG A 109 -5.96 -16.82 17.10
C ARG A 109 -6.57 -16.24 15.81
N VAL A 110 -7.87 -16.45 15.58
CA VAL A 110 -8.58 -15.95 14.42
C VAL A 110 -8.69 -14.43 14.47
N LEU A 111 -9.15 -13.90 15.62
CA LEU A 111 -9.31 -12.47 15.80
C LEU A 111 -7.97 -11.73 15.72
N ARG A 112 -6.88 -12.34 16.20
CA ARG A 112 -5.52 -11.81 16.06
C ARG A 112 -5.07 -11.77 14.60
N TYR A 113 -5.40 -12.79 13.78
CA TYR A 113 -5.11 -12.77 12.36
C TYR A 113 -5.85 -11.63 11.66
N VAL A 114 -7.15 -11.47 11.91
CA VAL A 114 -7.97 -10.37 11.37
C VAL A 114 -7.39 -9.01 11.80
N TRP A 115 -7.04 -8.84 13.09
CA TRP A 115 -6.46 -7.60 13.59
C TRP A 115 -5.11 -7.28 12.91
N ASN A 116 -4.24 -8.26 12.76
CA ASN A 116 -2.97 -8.07 12.08
C ASN A 116 -3.14 -7.66 10.62
N THR A 117 -4.10 -8.26 9.91
CA THR A 117 -4.42 -7.89 8.53
C THR A 117 -4.98 -6.48 8.43
N LEU A 118 -5.88 -6.09 9.34
CA LEU A 118 -6.39 -4.72 9.42
C LEU A 118 -5.28 -3.71 9.74
N SER A 119 -4.42 -4.03 10.72
CA SER A 119 -3.27 -3.20 11.09
C SER A 119 -2.31 -2.99 9.92
N LEU A 120 -2.07 -4.05 9.13
CA LEU A 120 -1.25 -3.98 7.92
C LEU A 120 -1.87 -3.04 6.87
N SER A 121 -3.17 -3.21 6.62
CA SER A 121 -3.91 -2.40 5.65
C SER A 121 -3.97 -0.93 6.06
N MET A 122 -4.23 -0.64 7.34
CA MET A 122 -4.22 0.72 7.87
C MET A 122 -2.84 1.37 7.73
N SER A 123 -1.79 0.61 8.05
CA SER A 123 -0.41 1.11 7.94
C SER A 123 -0.06 1.46 6.49
N ALA A 124 -0.38 0.59 5.54
CA ALA A 124 -0.15 0.84 4.13
C ALA A 124 -0.91 2.07 3.63
N GLN A 125 -2.20 2.16 4.00
CA GLN A 125 -3.07 3.26 3.57
C GLN A 125 -2.59 4.63 4.08
N LEU A 126 -2.12 4.71 5.32
CA LEU A 126 -1.57 5.94 5.87
C LEU A 126 -0.40 6.47 5.04
N GLY A 127 0.52 5.61 4.61
CA GLY A 127 1.66 6.03 3.80
C GLY A 127 1.30 6.42 2.38
N THR A 128 0.30 5.77 1.79
CA THR A 128 -0.13 6.03 0.41
C THR A 128 -1.15 7.15 0.31
N LEU A 129 -1.80 7.53 1.41
CA LEU A 129 -2.88 8.51 1.45
C LEU A 129 -2.53 9.86 0.78
N PRO A 130 -1.39 10.52 1.09
CA PRO A 130 -1.04 11.78 0.47
C PRO A 130 -0.92 11.67 -1.06
N PHE A 131 -0.31 10.57 -1.53
CA PHE A 131 -0.11 10.31 -2.95
C PHE A 131 -1.43 9.97 -3.66
N ILE A 132 -2.29 9.15 -3.04
CA ILE A 132 -3.59 8.78 -3.61
C ILE A 132 -4.46 10.03 -3.78
N LEU A 133 -4.54 10.89 -2.78
CA LEU A 133 -5.31 12.12 -2.86
C LEU A 133 -4.73 13.13 -3.86
N TYR A 134 -3.41 13.20 -3.97
CA TYR A 134 -2.74 14.08 -4.91
C TYR A 134 -2.91 13.64 -6.37
N TYR A 135 -2.68 12.34 -6.68
CA TYR A 135 -2.71 11.85 -8.05
C TYR A 135 -4.10 11.44 -8.55
N PHE A 136 -4.92 10.88 -7.68
CA PHE A 136 -6.21 10.29 -8.08
C PHE A 136 -7.43 11.09 -7.60
N GLY A 137 -7.27 11.98 -6.61
CA GLY A 137 -8.38 12.80 -6.08
C GLY A 137 -9.54 11.97 -5.51
N SER A 138 -9.30 10.71 -5.20
CA SER A 138 -10.33 9.79 -4.70
C SER A 138 -9.81 8.95 -3.55
N PHE A 139 -10.69 8.68 -2.57
CA PHE A 139 -10.37 7.84 -1.42
C PHE A 139 -11.40 6.71 -1.28
N PRO A 140 -10.96 5.44 -1.30
CA PRO A 140 -11.85 4.31 -1.09
C PRO A 140 -12.23 4.20 0.39
N THR A 141 -13.50 4.42 0.72
CA THR A 141 -13.98 4.44 2.12
C THR A 141 -13.94 3.06 2.75
N TYR A 142 -14.30 2.03 1.99
CA TYR A 142 -14.37 0.65 2.47
C TYR A 142 -13.09 -0.17 2.25
N PHE A 143 -11.93 0.50 2.14
CA PHE A 143 -10.65 -0.16 1.84
C PHE A 143 -10.29 -1.25 2.86
N LEU A 144 -10.63 -1.06 4.14
CA LEU A 144 -10.35 -2.07 5.19
C LEU A 144 -11.14 -3.36 4.95
N LEU A 145 -12.44 -3.22 4.62
CA LEU A 145 -13.30 -4.36 4.32
C LEU A 145 -12.86 -5.06 3.04
N ALA A 146 -12.61 -4.29 2.00
CA ALA A 146 -12.10 -4.79 0.72
C ALA A 146 -10.78 -5.55 0.91
N ASN A 147 -9.80 -4.97 1.56
CA ASN A 147 -8.50 -5.61 1.79
C ASN A 147 -8.61 -6.88 2.65
N LEU A 148 -9.49 -6.90 3.65
CA LEU A 148 -9.69 -8.12 4.46
C LEU A 148 -10.17 -9.29 3.58
N VAL A 149 -11.14 -9.04 2.72
CA VAL A 149 -11.67 -10.05 1.79
C VAL A 149 -10.61 -10.45 0.76
N VAL A 150 -9.97 -9.46 0.13
CA VAL A 150 -8.94 -9.69 -0.90
C VAL A 150 -7.78 -10.51 -0.36
N VAL A 151 -7.22 -10.17 0.79
CA VAL A 151 -6.04 -10.85 1.36
C VAL A 151 -6.34 -12.33 1.64
N ILE A 152 -7.52 -12.63 2.18
CA ILE A 152 -7.91 -14.01 2.47
C ILE A 152 -8.12 -14.80 1.17
N LEU A 153 -8.93 -14.28 0.24
CA LEU A 153 -9.24 -14.97 -1.02
C LEU A 153 -8.05 -15.05 -1.95
N ALA A 154 -7.22 -14.00 -2.05
CA ALA A 154 -5.99 -14.03 -2.84
C ALA A 154 -5.01 -15.09 -2.35
N GLY A 155 -4.91 -15.29 -1.03
CA GLY A 155 -4.11 -16.39 -0.47
C GLY A 155 -4.62 -17.76 -0.90
N VAL A 156 -5.94 -17.98 -0.87
CA VAL A 156 -6.57 -19.23 -1.33
C VAL A 156 -6.36 -19.42 -2.83
N ILE A 157 -6.61 -18.39 -3.64
CA ILE A 157 -6.43 -18.41 -5.09
C ILE A 157 -4.98 -18.75 -5.46
N LEU A 158 -4.01 -18.17 -4.77
CA LEU A 158 -2.59 -18.43 -5.00
C LEU A 158 -2.25 -19.92 -4.77
N VAL A 159 -2.71 -20.48 -3.65
CA VAL A 159 -2.48 -21.90 -3.33
C VAL A 159 -3.17 -22.80 -4.34
N LEU A 160 -4.42 -22.52 -4.71
CA LEU A 160 -5.17 -23.29 -5.71
C LEU A 160 -4.54 -23.18 -7.10
N THR A 161 -4.04 -22.03 -7.50
CA THR A 161 -3.33 -21.83 -8.78
C THR A 161 -2.08 -22.70 -8.82
N PHE A 162 -1.28 -22.70 -7.75
CA PHE A 162 -0.09 -23.54 -7.68
C PHE A 162 -0.44 -25.02 -7.69
N ALA A 163 -1.48 -25.42 -6.94
CA ALA A 163 -1.98 -26.79 -6.96
C ALA A 163 -2.50 -27.20 -8.34
N ALA A 164 -3.22 -26.32 -9.04
CA ALA A 164 -3.71 -26.58 -10.40
C ALA A 164 -2.55 -26.82 -11.38
N LEU A 165 -1.48 -26.02 -11.31
CA LEU A 165 -0.29 -26.20 -12.14
C LEU A 165 0.40 -27.54 -11.87
N CYS A 166 0.55 -27.93 -10.60
CA CYS A 166 1.20 -29.20 -10.24
C CYS A 166 0.35 -30.41 -10.59
N LEU A 167 -0.98 -30.31 -10.48
CA LEU A 167 -1.92 -31.42 -10.66
C LEU A 167 -2.58 -31.42 -12.03
N ALA A 168 -2.18 -30.55 -12.94
CA ALA A 168 -2.71 -30.47 -14.31
C ALA A 168 -2.61 -31.82 -15.08
N SER A 169 -1.58 -32.62 -14.75
CA SER A 169 -1.36 -33.93 -15.37
C SER A 169 -2.34 -35.03 -14.90
N VAL A 170 -3.10 -34.78 -13.81
CA VAL A 170 -4.06 -35.77 -13.27
C VAL A 170 -5.48 -35.26 -13.54
N PRO A 171 -6.20 -35.82 -14.55
CA PRO A 171 -7.41 -35.19 -15.09
C PRO A 171 -8.54 -35.05 -14.05
N ILE A 172 -8.72 -36.00 -13.14
CA ILE A 172 -9.80 -35.95 -12.14
C ILE A 172 -9.52 -34.91 -11.09
N VAL A 173 -8.33 -34.92 -10.50
CA VAL A 173 -7.91 -34.00 -9.41
C VAL A 173 -7.68 -32.57 -9.95
N GLY A 174 -7.04 -32.49 -11.12
CA GLY A 174 -6.77 -31.22 -11.78
C GLY A 174 -8.06 -30.47 -12.11
N ASN A 175 -9.07 -31.16 -12.67
CA ASN A 175 -10.36 -30.52 -12.99
C ASN A 175 -11.10 -30.02 -11.74
N THR A 176 -11.05 -30.75 -10.63
CA THR A 176 -11.64 -30.34 -9.36
C THR A 176 -10.95 -29.08 -8.81
N VAL A 177 -9.62 -29.02 -8.85
CA VAL A 177 -8.85 -27.84 -8.37
C VAL A 177 -9.11 -26.63 -9.26
N ILE A 178 -9.20 -26.79 -10.58
CA ILE A 178 -9.53 -25.71 -11.52
C ILE A 178 -10.94 -25.18 -11.25
N THR A 179 -11.91 -26.06 -10.99
CA THR A 179 -13.27 -25.64 -10.64
C THR A 179 -13.31 -24.85 -9.33
N LEU A 180 -12.59 -25.29 -8.28
CA LEU A 180 -12.46 -24.56 -7.02
C LEU A 180 -11.77 -23.22 -7.21
N LEU A 181 -10.76 -23.14 -8.07
CA LEU A 181 -10.10 -21.89 -8.44
C LEU A 181 -11.09 -20.94 -9.11
N GLY A 182 -11.88 -21.43 -10.06
CA GLY A 182 -12.94 -20.65 -10.71
C GLY A 182 -13.96 -20.09 -9.72
N TRP A 183 -14.46 -20.90 -8.80
CA TRP A 183 -15.35 -20.43 -7.74
C TRP A 183 -14.71 -19.38 -6.83
N SER A 184 -13.46 -19.59 -6.43
CA SER A 184 -12.75 -18.62 -5.57
C SER A 184 -12.56 -17.26 -6.25
N THR A 185 -12.28 -17.25 -7.56
CA THR A 185 -12.15 -16.00 -8.33
C THR A 185 -13.49 -15.31 -8.55
N LEU A 186 -14.57 -16.08 -8.78
CA LEU A 186 -15.93 -15.54 -8.87
C LEU A 186 -16.34 -14.88 -7.55
N ILE A 187 -16.14 -15.56 -6.41
CA ILE A 187 -16.46 -15.01 -5.08
C ILE A 187 -15.68 -13.72 -4.83
N LEU A 188 -14.40 -13.67 -5.21
CA LEU A 188 -13.61 -12.46 -5.09
C LEU A 188 -14.21 -11.30 -5.91
N ASN A 189 -14.52 -11.54 -7.19
CA ASN A 189 -15.08 -10.52 -8.08
C ASN A 189 -16.45 -10.02 -7.59
N GLU A 190 -17.35 -10.92 -7.24
CA GLU A 190 -18.67 -10.59 -6.69
C GLU A 190 -18.56 -9.78 -5.38
N SER A 191 -17.63 -10.18 -4.49
CA SER A 191 -17.39 -9.45 -3.24
C SER A 191 -16.89 -8.02 -3.51
N MET A 192 -15.99 -7.85 -4.48
CA MET A 192 -15.47 -6.54 -4.84
C MET A 192 -16.52 -5.65 -5.52
N GLN A 193 -17.35 -6.22 -6.40
CA GLN A 193 -18.47 -5.51 -7.01
C GLN A 193 -19.49 -5.09 -5.94
N GLY A 194 -19.80 -5.98 -4.99
CA GLY A 194 -20.68 -5.64 -3.87
C GLY A 194 -20.15 -4.47 -3.03
N VAL A 195 -18.84 -4.44 -2.74
CA VAL A 195 -18.22 -3.30 -2.01
C VAL A 195 -18.29 -2.01 -2.83
N GLN A 196 -18.10 -2.07 -4.15
CA GLN A 196 -18.18 -0.88 -5.02
C GLN A 196 -19.59 -0.31 -5.14
N GLN A 197 -20.63 -1.14 -5.05
CA GLN A 197 -22.02 -0.72 -5.13
C GLN A 197 -22.53 -0.09 -3.83
N LEU A 198 -21.80 -0.20 -2.72
CA LEU A 198 -22.18 0.45 -1.46
C LEU A 198 -22.18 1.98 -1.61
N ALA A 199 -23.22 2.61 -1.08
CA ALA A 199 -23.31 4.06 -1.06
C ALA A 199 -22.09 4.68 -0.37
N GLY A 200 -21.42 5.62 -1.04
CA GLY A 200 -20.20 6.24 -0.52
C GLY A 200 -18.95 5.33 -0.58
N SER A 201 -18.90 4.36 -1.48
CA SER A 201 -17.74 3.47 -1.66
C SER A 201 -16.46 4.22 -2.00
N GLN A 202 -16.58 5.35 -2.66
CA GLN A 202 -15.48 6.26 -2.99
C GLN A 202 -15.87 7.69 -2.67
N ILE A 203 -15.02 8.40 -1.94
CA ILE A 203 -15.08 9.86 -1.83
C ILE A 203 -14.32 10.40 -3.03
N THR A 204 -15.03 10.95 -4.00
CA THR A 204 -14.46 11.57 -5.20
C THR A 204 -14.37 13.08 -5.02
N SER A 205 -13.54 13.73 -5.84
CA SER A 205 -13.38 15.19 -5.86
C SER A 205 -12.59 15.79 -4.67
N VAL A 206 -11.72 15.01 -4.04
CA VAL A 206 -10.81 15.49 -3.00
C VAL A 206 -9.40 15.57 -3.58
N TYR A 207 -9.17 16.54 -4.45
CA TYR A 207 -7.83 16.81 -4.97
C TYR A 207 -7.03 17.62 -3.97
N LEU A 208 -5.83 17.13 -3.64
CA LEU A 208 -4.87 17.91 -2.86
C LEU A 208 -3.86 18.58 -3.79
N SER A 209 -3.54 19.83 -3.51
CA SER A 209 -2.41 20.51 -4.15
C SER A 209 -1.07 19.95 -3.65
N SER A 210 0.01 20.22 -4.37
CA SER A 210 1.36 19.81 -3.96
C SER A 210 1.71 20.20 -2.51
N PRO A 211 1.49 21.45 -2.04
CA PRO A 211 1.82 21.82 -0.66
C PRO A 211 0.92 21.11 0.36
N GLN A 212 -0.35 20.89 0.04
CA GLN A 212 -1.27 20.15 0.91
C GLN A 212 -0.84 18.69 1.08
N ALA A 213 -0.45 18.03 0.00
CA ALA A 213 0.05 16.65 0.05
C ALA A 213 1.33 16.52 0.89
N CYS A 214 2.27 17.47 0.75
CA CYS A 214 3.48 17.53 1.58
C CYS A 214 3.17 17.75 3.07
N LEU A 215 2.22 18.65 3.37
CA LEU A 215 1.80 18.91 4.75
C LEU A 215 1.08 17.71 5.36
N LEU A 216 0.23 17.03 4.59
CA LEU A 216 -0.43 15.79 5.04
C LEU A 216 0.60 14.70 5.36
N ALA A 217 1.61 14.53 4.51
CA ALA A 217 2.73 13.62 4.80
C ALA A 217 3.47 14.04 6.09
N GLY A 218 3.69 15.34 6.29
CA GLY A 218 4.25 15.89 7.52
C GLY A 218 3.42 15.57 8.77
N VAL A 219 2.09 15.69 8.70
CA VAL A 219 1.17 15.30 9.78
C VAL A 219 1.33 13.81 10.11
N ILE A 220 1.38 12.94 9.11
CA ILE A 220 1.55 11.49 9.30
C ILE A 220 2.88 11.17 9.97
N ILE A 221 3.97 11.83 9.55
CA ILE A 221 5.30 11.66 10.17
C ILE A 221 5.29 12.16 11.62
N CYS A 222 4.67 13.30 11.90
CA CYS A 222 4.54 13.81 13.27
C CYS A 222 3.71 12.87 14.15
N LEU A 223 2.62 12.31 13.63
CA LEU A 223 1.82 11.29 14.33
C LEU A 223 2.66 10.06 14.67
N TYR A 224 3.48 9.59 13.73
CA TYR A 224 4.40 8.49 13.97
C TYR A 224 5.39 8.82 15.09
N LEU A 225 6.05 9.98 15.04
CA LEU A 225 7.01 10.40 16.05
C LEU A 225 6.36 10.55 17.43
N CYS A 226 5.17 11.10 17.50
CA CYS A 226 4.41 11.22 18.75
C CYS A 226 4.04 9.84 19.32
N TRP A 227 3.70 8.87 18.48
CA TRP A 227 3.33 7.54 18.94
C TRP A 227 4.55 6.70 19.31
N ALA A 228 5.63 6.79 18.53
CA ALA A 228 6.88 6.06 18.75
C ALA A 228 7.60 6.51 20.04
N SER A 229 7.44 7.77 20.45
CA SER A 229 8.06 8.34 21.68
C SER A 229 7.50 7.72 22.97
N GLY A 230 6.40 7.00 22.94
CA GLY A 230 5.84 6.26 24.08
C GLY A 230 5.57 7.11 25.33
N ILE A 231 6.01 6.60 26.49
CA ILE A 231 5.77 7.22 27.83
C ILE A 231 6.53 8.55 28.01
N HIS A 232 7.59 8.79 27.25
CA HIS A 232 8.38 10.03 27.31
C HIS A 232 7.86 11.15 26.41
N ARG A 233 6.54 11.25 26.23
CA ARG A 233 5.91 12.30 25.43
C ARG A 233 6.24 13.67 26.01
N LYS A 234 7.08 14.43 25.29
CA LYS A 234 7.33 15.82 25.60
C LYS A 234 6.20 16.68 25.07
N ALA A 235 5.83 17.72 25.80
CA ALA A 235 4.84 18.70 25.33
C ALA A 235 5.23 19.28 23.94
N SER A 236 6.52 19.35 23.64
CA SER A 236 7.05 19.76 22.34
C SER A 236 6.57 18.94 21.15
N ASP A 237 6.30 17.63 21.33
CA ASP A 237 5.88 16.75 20.23
C ASP A 237 4.41 17.03 19.86
N TRP A 238 3.57 17.29 20.87
CA TRP A 238 2.19 17.71 20.65
C TRP A 238 2.11 19.11 20.02
N ILE A 239 2.99 20.03 20.43
CA ILE A 239 3.05 21.37 19.85
C ILE A 239 3.45 21.28 18.37
N ARG A 240 4.42 20.45 17.99
CA ARG A 240 4.81 20.22 16.59
C ARG A 240 3.67 19.66 15.77
N LEU A 241 2.97 18.64 16.29
CA LEU A 241 1.81 18.05 15.61
C LEU A 241 0.72 19.11 15.39
N LEU A 242 0.37 19.85 16.44
CA LEU A 242 -0.63 20.93 16.35
C LEU A 242 -0.21 22.01 15.37
N ALA A 243 1.06 22.40 15.35
CA ALA A 243 1.58 23.40 14.42
C ALA A 243 1.46 22.94 12.96
N VAL A 244 1.83 21.68 12.66
CA VAL A 244 1.72 21.12 11.29
C VAL A 244 0.25 20.97 10.89
N CYS A 245 -0.64 20.52 11.80
CA CYS A 245 -2.06 20.45 11.54
C CYS A 245 -2.68 21.83 11.27
N ASN A 246 -2.34 22.86 12.07
CA ASN A 246 -2.79 24.23 11.84
C ASN A 246 -2.28 24.79 10.50
N LEU A 247 -1.04 24.51 10.16
CA LEU A 247 -0.48 24.93 8.87
C LEU A 247 -1.20 24.26 7.70
N PHE A 248 -1.53 22.95 7.82
CA PHE A 248 -2.32 22.24 6.83
C PHE A 248 -3.70 22.88 6.63
N VAL A 249 -4.41 23.17 7.72
CA VAL A 249 -5.72 23.82 7.68
C VAL A 249 -5.60 25.23 7.07
N ALA A 250 -4.60 26.02 7.47
CA ALA A 250 -4.39 27.37 6.94
C ALA A 250 -4.13 27.37 5.43
N VAL A 251 -3.24 26.49 4.94
CA VAL A 251 -2.97 26.35 3.49
C VAL A 251 -4.22 25.89 2.75
N SER A 252 -4.98 24.93 3.28
CA SER A 252 -6.23 24.48 2.68
C SER A 252 -7.28 25.59 2.62
N CYS A 253 -7.39 26.41 3.67
CA CYS A 253 -8.30 27.57 3.66
C CYS A 253 -7.89 28.65 2.65
N VAL A 254 -6.60 28.93 2.50
CA VAL A 254 -6.09 29.91 1.54
C VAL A 254 -6.34 29.45 0.10
N GLU A 255 -6.09 28.18 -0.22
CA GLU A 255 -6.33 27.64 -1.55
C GLU A 255 -7.83 27.60 -1.88
N TYR A 256 -8.67 27.16 -0.93
CA TYR A 256 -10.12 27.19 -1.12
C TYR A 256 -10.64 28.62 -1.35
N ALA A 257 -10.11 29.59 -0.63
CA ALA A 257 -10.46 31.00 -0.84
C ALA A 257 -9.96 31.56 -2.19
N GLY A 258 -8.84 31.03 -2.69
CA GLY A 258 -8.29 31.39 -4.01
C GLY A 258 -9.10 30.82 -5.18
N GLU A 259 -9.62 29.58 -5.04
CA GLU A 259 -10.43 28.93 -6.08
C GLU A 259 -11.87 29.48 -6.17
N ALA A 260 -12.40 29.99 -5.06
CA ALA A 260 -13.77 30.53 -5.00
C ALA A 260 -14.05 31.66 -6.03
N PRO A 261 -13.13 32.63 -6.27
CA PRO A 261 -13.38 33.66 -7.29
C PRO A 261 -13.36 33.12 -8.73
N GLU A 262 -12.53 32.12 -9.06
CA GLU A 262 -12.50 31.55 -10.42
C GLU A 262 -13.79 30.80 -10.77
N GLN A 263 -14.34 30.03 -9.86
CA GLN A 263 -15.62 29.36 -10.07
C GLN A 263 -16.77 30.36 -10.22
N LEU A 264 -16.74 31.45 -9.46
CA LEU A 264 -17.73 32.52 -9.59
C LEU A 264 -17.64 33.24 -10.96
N TYR A 265 -16.43 33.42 -11.49
CA TYR A 265 -16.24 33.97 -12.84
C TYR A 265 -16.75 33.02 -13.92
N PHE A 266 -16.52 31.72 -13.76
CA PHE A 266 -17.00 30.69 -14.71
C PHE A 266 -18.53 30.61 -14.73
N PHE A 267 -19.19 30.55 -13.57
CA PHE A 267 -20.66 30.60 -13.47
C PHE A 267 -21.25 31.91 -14.02
N ARG A 268 -20.58 33.02 -13.79
CA ARG A 268 -21.01 34.31 -14.29
C ARG A 268 -20.91 34.40 -15.83
N SER A 269 -19.88 33.84 -16.42
CA SER A 269 -19.70 33.75 -17.87
C SER A 269 -20.74 32.83 -18.53
N GLU A 270 -21.07 31.69 -17.94
CA GLU A 270 -22.11 30.79 -18.43
C GLU A 270 -23.51 31.43 -18.38
N ILE A 271 -23.82 32.17 -17.31
CA ILE A 271 -25.08 32.88 -17.20
C ILE A 271 -25.18 33.99 -18.25
N TYR A 272 -24.07 34.68 -18.54
CA TYR A 272 -24.05 35.72 -19.60
C TYR A 272 -24.18 35.14 -21.00
N THR A 273 -23.58 33.99 -21.31
CA THR A 273 -23.76 33.31 -22.61
C THR A 273 -25.17 32.78 -22.77
N ARG A 274 -25.76 32.13 -21.78
CA ARG A 274 -27.16 31.66 -21.83
C ARG A 274 -28.18 32.82 -22.01
N LYS A 275 -27.89 33.98 -21.43
CA LYS A 275 -28.77 35.15 -21.56
C LYS A 275 -28.70 35.78 -22.97
N LYS A 276 -27.56 35.61 -23.67
CA LYS A 276 -27.40 36.07 -25.05
C LYS A 276 -28.13 35.16 -26.04
N ASP A 277 -28.13 33.86 -25.80
CA ASP A 277 -28.80 32.87 -26.65
C ASP A 277 -30.32 32.87 -26.49
N CYS A 278 -30.88 33.47 -25.41
CA CYS A 278 -32.32 33.63 -25.19
C CYS A 278 -32.87 34.96 -25.76
N VAL A 279 -32.03 35.85 -26.30
CA VAL A 279 -32.42 37.16 -26.80
C VAL A 279 -32.22 37.26 -28.35
N SER A 280 -31.60 36.27 -28.94
CA SER A 280 -31.52 36.06 -30.39
C SER A 280 -32.60 35.09 -30.88
#